data_80ed6f9728e126bf596a6c2d3b65b8b0
#
_entry.id   80ed6f9728e126bf596a6c2d3b65b8b0
#
_cell.length_a   1.000
_cell.length_b   1.000
_cell.length_c   1.000
_cell.angle_alpha   90.00
_cell.angle_beta   90.00
_cell.angle_gamma   90.00
#
_symmetry.space_group_name_H-M   'P 1'
#
loop_
_entity.id
_entity.type
_entity.pdbx_description
1 polymer ?
#
loop_
_entity_poly.entity_id
_entity_poly.type
_entity_poly.pdbx_seq_one_letter_code
_entity_poly.pdbx_strand_id
1 'polypeptide(L)'
;MEINKDTVLLFDMDGTLVDTDFANFLSYKKAIKSVIGLDNEIQFNPTERFNRTTLKTVLPNLTETEYKKIVLQKDEYYKEHLPQTKLNKPVADILLQYFKTNKTVLVTNCREDRALMTLNYHNLTEKFNNLFFKQISDNEKRMNKYKNALFSLSLSAQNIIVFENENQEIEDALFAGISINNIIRF
;
A
#
# COMPACT_ATOMS: atom_id res chain seq x y z
N MET A 1 -12.11 21.37 3.67
CA MET A 1 -11.00 20.94 4.54
C MET A 1 -9.85 21.90 4.30
N GLU A 2 -9.24 22.41 5.36
CA GLU A 2 -8.15 23.37 5.26
C GLU A 2 -6.87 22.71 5.82
N ILE A 3 -5.81 22.69 5.00
CA ILE A 3 -4.49 22.23 5.43
C ILE A 3 -3.73 23.44 5.94
N ASN A 4 -3.49 23.50 7.25
CA ASN A 4 -2.68 24.52 7.89
C ASN A 4 -1.31 23.93 8.29
N LYS A 5 -0.41 24.77 8.81
CA LYS A 5 0.97 24.37 9.17
C LYS A 5 1.08 23.27 10.25
N ASP A 6 0.04 23.10 11.07
CA ASP A 6 0.00 22.12 12.17
C ASP A 6 -0.65 20.81 11.72
N THR A 7 -1.15 20.74 10.48
CA THR A 7 -1.76 19.56 9.90
C THR A 7 -0.69 18.52 9.56
N VAL A 8 -0.88 17.29 10.01
CA VAL A 8 -0.07 16.13 9.62
C VAL A 8 -0.80 15.35 8.53
N LEU A 9 -0.09 15.04 7.45
CA LEU A 9 -0.63 14.34 6.29
C LEU A 9 -0.16 12.88 6.29
N LEU A 10 -1.09 11.95 6.41
CA LEU A 10 -0.83 10.52 6.32
C LEU A 10 -1.24 9.99 4.95
N PHE A 11 -0.35 9.30 4.28
CA PHE A 11 -0.58 8.74 2.95
C PHE A 11 -0.49 7.22 2.99
N ASP A 12 -1.54 6.53 2.53
CA ASP A 12 -1.37 5.17 2.08
C ASP A 12 -0.63 5.14 0.74
N MET A 13 -0.05 3.99 0.38
CA MET A 13 0.73 3.83 -0.84
C MET A 13 -0.03 3.14 -1.96
N ASP A 14 -0.34 1.86 -1.76
CA ASP A 14 -0.84 0.97 -2.82
C ASP A 14 -2.30 1.29 -3.20
N GLY A 15 -2.51 1.81 -4.41
CA GLY A 15 -3.84 2.24 -4.89
C GLY A 15 -4.21 3.67 -4.47
N THR A 16 -3.48 4.28 -3.54
CA THR A 16 -3.68 5.66 -3.10
C THR A 16 -2.66 6.61 -3.73
N LEU A 17 -1.40 6.53 -3.31
CA LEU A 17 -0.32 7.37 -3.83
C LEU A 17 0.22 6.85 -5.17
N VAL A 18 0.29 5.52 -5.28
CA VAL A 18 0.79 4.81 -6.46
C VAL A 18 -0.19 3.70 -6.84
N ASP A 19 -0.67 3.70 -8.07
CA ASP A 19 -1.34 2.53 -8.66
C ASP A 19 -0.29 1.45 -8.91
N THR A 20 -0.38 0.38 -8.14
CA THR A 20 0.53 -0.78 -8.19
C THR A 20 -0.17 -2.05 -8.68
N ASP A 21 -1.46 -1.99 -9.01
CA ASP A 21 -2.27 -3.19 -9.23
C ASP A 21 -1.83 -3.98 -10.47
N PHE A 22 -1.55 -3.29 -11.57
CA PHE A 22 -1.09 -3.97 -12.78
C PHE A 22 0.32 -4.57 -12.61
N ALA A 23 1.24 -3.84 -11.97
CA ALA A 23 2.59 -4.36 -11.66
C ALA A 23 2.52 -5.59 -10.74
N ASN A 24 1.66 -5.52 -9.73
CA ASN A 24 1.43 -6.62 -8.79
C ASN A 24 0.83 -7.84 -9.50
N PHE A 25 -0.17 -7.65 -10.37
CA PHE A 25 -0.74 -8.71 -11.19
C PHE A 25 0.31 -9.40 -12.09
N LEU A 26 1.12 -8.63 -12.82
CA LEU A 26 2.17 -9.18 -13.69
C LEU A 26 3.20 -10.00 -12.89
N SER A 27 3.52 -9.53 -11.68
CA SER A 27 4.43 -10.25 -10.77
C SER A 27 3.85 -11.59 -10.34
N TYR A 28 2.56 -11.65 -9.99
CA TYR A 28 1.86 -12.90 -9.72
C TYR A 28 1.80 -13.80 -10.95
N LYS A 29 1.41 -13.26 -12.11
CA LYS A 29 1.33 -14.02 -13.36
C LYS A 29 2.65 -14.69 -13.69
N LYS A 30 3.77 -13.96 -13.58
CA LYS A 30 5.11 -14.50 -13.81
C LYS A 30 5.48 -15.58 -12.80
N ALA A 31 5.16 -15.39 -11.51
CA ALA A 31 5.43 -16.37 -10.47
C ALA A 31 4.59 -17.65 -10.65
N ILE A 32 3.32 -17.52 -11.01
CA ILE A 32 2.43 -18.66 -11.29
C ILE A 32 2.97 -19.47 -12.47
N LYS A 33 3.33 -18.80 -13.57
CA LYS A 33 3.96 -19.45 -14.73
C LYS A 33 5.23 -20.20 -14.34
N SER A 34 6.08 -19.59 -13.52
CA SER A 34 7.35 -20.20 -13.08
C SER A 34 7.16 -21.44 -12.19
N VAL A 35 6.11 -21.48 -11.36
CA VAL A 35 5.91 -22.54 -10.36
C VAL A 35 5.08 -23.70 -10.90
N ILE A 36 4.01 -23.41 -11.64
CA ILE A 36 3.03 -24.43 -12.08
C ILE A 36 2.83 -24.46 -13.60
N GLY A 37 3.55 -23.65 -14.37
CA GLY A 37 3.51 -23.66 -15.85
C GLY A 37 2.28 -23.01 -16.50
N LEU A 38 1.33 -22.47 -15.73
CA LEU A 38 0.16 -21.76 -16.27
C LEU A 38 0.52 -20.37 -16.77
N ASP A 39 0.25 -20.08 -18.03
CA ASP A 39 0.64 -18.80 -18.65
C ASP A 39 -0.55 -17.89 -19.01
N ASN A 40 -1.63 -18.44 -19.57
CA ASN A 40 -2.65 -17.63 -20.24
C ASN A 40 -4.04 -17.67 -19.61
N GLU A 41 -4.24 -18.43 -18.55
CA GLU A 41 -5.56 -18.62 -17.95
C GLU A 41 -5.99 -17.48 -17.03
N ILE A 42 -5.02 -16.69 -16.52
CA ILE A 42 -5.28 -15.60 -15.57
C ILE A 42 -5.18 -14.26 -16.29
N GLN A 43 -6.28 -13.53 -16.30
CA GLN A 43 -6.37 -12.22 -16.92
C GLN A 43 -6.43 -11.10 -15.89
N PHE A 44 -5.91 -9.93 -16.24
CA PHE A 44 -5.99 -8.75 -15.39
C PHE A 44 -7.43 -8.24 -15.33
N ASN A 45 -7.92 -8.07 -14.10
CA ASN A 45 -9.18 -7.39 -13.84
C ASN A 45 -8.88 -6.03 -13.20
N PRO A 46 -9.13 -4.91 -13.88
CA PRO A 46 -8.80 -3.58 -13.34
C PRO A 46 -9.71 -3.15 -12.16
N THR A 47 -10.80 -3.88 -11.89
CA THR A 47 -11.72 -3.58 -10.80
C THR A 47 -11.44 -4.38 -9.53
N GLU A 48 -10.49 -5.32 -9.60
CA GLU A 48 -10.17 -6.21 -8.49
C GLU A 48 -8.66 -6.37 -8.33
N ARG A 49 -8.16 -6.04 -7.16
CA ARG A 49 -6.74 -6.20 -6.85
C ARG A 49 -6.37 -7.68 -6.75
N PHE A 50 -5.39 -8.11 -7.56
CA PHE A 50 -4.85 -9.45 -7.46
C PHE A 50 -3.95 -9.57 -6.23
N ASN A 51 -4.40 -10.30 -5.23
CA ASN A 51 -3.71 -10.47 -3.96
C ASN A 51 -3.67 -11.96 -3.54
N ARG A 52 -3.20 -12.24 -2.32
CA ARG A 52 -3.10 -13.61 -1.80
C ARG A 52 -4.45 -14.33 -1.69
N THR A 53 -5.53 -13.59 -1.41
CA THR A 53 -6.89 -14.13 -1.36
C THR A 53 -7.35 -14.46 -2.77
N THR A 54 -7.20 -13.54 -3.72
CA THR A 54 -7.52 -13.76 -5.13
C THR A 54 -6.73 -14.94 -5.70
N LEU A 55 -5.44 -15.08 -5.36
CA LEU A 55 -4.63 -16.23 -5.76
C LEU A 55 -5.26 -17.56 -5.33
N LYS A 56 -5.70 -17.67 -4.08
CA LYS A 56 -6.37 -18.89 -3.56
C LYS A 56 -7.72 -19.15 -4.21
N THR A 57 -8.46 -18.09 -4.55
CA THR A 57 -9.76 -18.21 -5.22
C THR A 57 -9.60 -18.66 -6.67
N VAL A 58 -8.65 -18.08 -7.40
CA VAL A 58 -8.41 -18.38 -8.83
C VAL A 58 -7.74 -19.75 -9.02
N LEU A 59 -6.87 -20.14 -8.07
CA LEU A 59 -6.14 -21.41 -8.10
C LEU A 59 -6.38 -22.20 -6.80
N PRO A 60 -7.58 -22.74 -6.59
CA PRO A 60 -7.95 -23.39 -5.31
C PRO A 60 -7.20 -24.70 -5.05
N ASN A 61 -6.62 -25.31 -6.07
CA ASN A 61 -5.94 -26.60 -5.99
C ASN A 61 -4.41 -26.49 -5.76
N LEU A 62 -3.90 -25.28 -5.51
CA LEU A 62 -2.48 -25.10 -5.17
C LEU A 62 -2.14 -25.85 -3.88
N THR A 63 -1.06 -26.62 -3.92
CA THR A 63 -0.46 -27.14 -2.69
C THR A 63 0.11 -25.98 -1.85
N GLU A 64 0.25 -26.18 -0.55
CA GLU A 64 0.83 -25.18 0.34
C GLU A 64 2.26 -24.78 -0.08
N THR A 65 3.02 -25.73 -0.62
CA THR A 65 4.40 -25.49 -1.13
C THR A 65 4.38 -24.60 -2.37
N GLU A 66 3.51 -24.88 -3.34
CA GLU A 66 3.36 -24.05 -4.55
C GLU A 66 2.89 -22.64 -4.19
N TYR A 67 1.88 -22.53 -3.31
CA TYR A 67 1.38 -21.24 -2.83
C TYR A 67 2.50 -20.39 -2.22
N LYS A 68 3.27 -20.96 -1.29
CA LYS A 68 4.40 -20.26 -0.65
C LYS A 68 5.46 -19.83 -1.67
N LYS A 69 5.77 -20.71 -2.62
CA LYS A 69 6.75 -20.43 -3.68
C LYS A 69 6.28 -19.30 -4.61
N ILE A 70 5.00 -19.31 -5.01
CA ILE A 70 4.41 -18.24 -5.82
C ILE A 70 4.48 -16.90 -5.09
N VAL A 71 4.10 -16.87 -3.81
CA VAL A 71 4.12 -15.63 -3.00
C VAL A 71 5.53 -15.08 -2.85
N LEU A 72 6.54 -15.94 -2.66
CA LEU A 72 7.94 -15.55 -2.56
C LEU A 72 8.46 -15.00 -3.90
N GLN A 73 8.30 -15.74 -4.97
CA GLN A 73 8.77 -15.34 -6.30
C GLN A 73 8.06 -14.08 -6.83
N LYS A 74 6.80 -13.91 -6.51
CA LYS A 74 6.07 -12.69 -6.85
C LYS A 74 6.76 -11.45 -6.28
N ASP A 75 7.24 -11.50 -5.05
CA ASP A 75 7.96 -10.38 -4.43
C ASP A 75 9.30 -10.10 -5.14
N GLU A 76 10.00 -11.15 -5.60
CA GLU A 76 11.23 -11.03 -6.39
C GLU A 76 10.98 -10.43 -7.79
N TYR A 77 9.89 -10.85 -8.45
CA TYR A 77 9.55 -10.36 -9.79
C TYR A 77 8.98 -8.94 -9.81
N TYR A 78 8.50 -8.44 -8.66
CA TYR A 78 7.90 -7.10 -8.61
C TYR A 78 8.83 -6.00 -9.09
N LYS A 79 10.13 -6.10 -8.83
CA LYS A 79 11.15 -5.13 -9.29
C LYS A 79 11.18 -4.95 -10.81
N GLU A 80 10.90 -6.00 -11.56
CA GLU A 80 10.89 -5.96 -13.02
C GLU A 80 9.66 -5.22 -13.57
N HIS A 81 8.59 -5.16 -12.76
CA HIS A 81 7.33 -4.55 -13.14
C HIS A 81 7.12 -3.14 -12.55
N LEU A 82 8.12 -2.57 -11.86
CA LEU A 82 8.06 -1.18 -11.39
C LEU A 82 7.69 -0.16 -12.48
N PRO A 83 8.17 -0.28 -13.74
CA PRO A 83 7.76 0.62 -14.82
C PRO A 83 6.25 0.58 -15.15
N GLN A 84 5.52 -0.42 -14.66
CA GLN A 84 4.07 -0.53 -14.83
C GLN A 84 3.28 0.14 -13.70
N THR A 85 3.97 0.63 -12.66
CA THR A 85 3.34 1.42 -11.59
C THR A 85 3.11 2.86 -12.05
N LYS A 86 2.04 3.49 -11.56
CA LYS A 86 1.69 4.86 -11.94
C LYS A 86 1.43 5.71 -10.72
N LEU A 87 1.94 6.95 -10.71
CA LEU A 87 1.56 7.92 -9.69
C LEU A 87 0.06 8.27 -9.82
N ASN A 88 -0.65 8.26 -8.72
CA ASN A 88 -1.91 8.95 -8.60
C ASN A 88 -1.61 10.45 -8.50
N LYS A 89 -1.65 11.10 -9.65
CA LYS A 89 -1.20 12.49 -9.78
C LYS A 89 -1.86 13.45 -8.78
N PRO A 90 -3.18 13.45 -8.56
CA PRO A 90 -3.81 14.29 -7.55
C PRO A 90 -3.21 14.13 -6.14
N VAL A 91 -2.96 12.90 -5.70
CA VAL A 91 -2.40 12.62 -4.36
C VAL A 91 -0.91 13.01 -4.30
N ALA A 92 -0.17 12.66 -5.36
CA ALA A 92 1.25 13.00 -5.46
C ALA A 92 1.47 14.52 -5.50
N ASP A 93 0.63 15.29 -6.19
CA ASP A 93 0.71 16.75 -6.23
C ASP A 93 0.48 17.35 -4.82
N ILE A 94 -0.44 16.82 -4.03
CA ILE A 94 -0.63 17.23 -2.62
C ILE A 94 0.63 16.93 -1.81
N LEU A 95 1.18 15.73 -1.89
CA LEU A 95 2.43 15.39 -1.20
C LEU A 95 3.55 16.38 -1.58
N LEU A 96 3.75 16.62 -2.87
CA LEU A 96 4.79 17.51 -3.38
C LEU A 96 4.56 18.98 -2.99
N GLN A 97 3.32 19.42 -2.83
CA GLN A 97 2.98 20.76 -2.37
C GLN A 97 3.33 20.97 -0.90
N TYR A 98 3.08 19.97 -0.04
CA TYR A 98 3.13 20.14 1.41
C TYR A 98 4.32 19.51 2.13
N PHE A 99 5.14 18.67 1.48
CA PHE A 99 6.22 17.93 2.16
C PHE A 99 7.30 18.82 2.81
N LYS A 100 7.42 20.10 2.40
CA LYS A 100 8.36 21.07 2.99
C LYS A 100 7.79 21.88 4.15
N THR A 101 6.47 21.96 4.25
CA THR A 101 5.78 22.83 5.20
C THR A 101 5.03 22.06 6.27
N ASN A 102 4.63 20.84 5.98
CA ASN A 102 3.85 19.97 6.83
C ASN A 102 4.58 18.67 7.12
N LYS A 103 4.28 18.05 8.24
CA LYS A 103 4.73 16.69 8.50
C LYS A 103 3.97 15.73 7.59
N THR A 104 4.70 15.00 6.74
CA THR A 104 4.19 14.00 5.83
C THR A 104 4.66 12.61 6.27
N VAL A 105 3.75 11.66 6.34
CA VAL A 105 4.02 10.31 6.84
C VAL A 105 3.43 9.29 5.88
N LEU A 106 4.24 8.34 5.46
CA LEU A 106 3.73 7.16 4.78
C LEU A 106 3.20 6.15 5.82
N VAL A 107 2.00 5.62 5.60
CA VAL A 107 1.40 4.60 6.47
C VAL A 107 0.81 3.50 5.60
N THR A 108 1.53 2.41 5.39
CA THR A 108 1.13 1.36 4.45
C THR A 108 1.20 -0.04 5.06
N ASN A 109 0.33 -0.93 4.59
CA ASN A 109 0.40 -2.37 4.85
C ASN A 109 1.30 -3.13 3.84
N CYS A 110 2.05 -2.38 3.04
CA CYS A 110 3.09 -2.94 2.20
C CYS A 110 4.32 -3.36 3.02
N ARG A 111 5.03 -4.37 2.58
CA ARG A 111 6.34 -4.73 3.14
C ARG A 111 7.34 -3.61 2.85
N GLU A 112 8.27 -3.40 3.78
CA GLU A 112 9.27 -2.35 3.71
C GLU A 112 10.07 -2.37 2.40
N ASP A 113 10.63 -3.52 2.04
CA ASP A 113 11.43 -3.69 0.83
C ASP A 113 10.70 -3.29 -0.45
N ARG A 114 9.44 -3.71 -0.61
CA ARG A 114 8.61 -3.37 -1.77
C ARG A 114 8.18 -1.91 -1.75
N ALA A 115 7.82 -1.38 -0.58
CA ALA A 115 7.41 0.01 -0.44
C ALA A 115 8.55 0.97 -0.79
N LEU A 116 9.75 0.74 -0.23
CA LEU A 116 10.94 1.54 -0.53
C LEU A 116 11.32 1.46 -2.02
N MET A 117 11.25 0.28 -2.61
CA MET A 117 11.50 0.09 -4.04
C MET A 117 10.55 0.92 -4.91
N THR A 118 9.25 0.92 -4.58
CA THR A 118 8.22 1.70 -5.29
C THR A 118 8.42 3.20 -5.10
N LEU A 119 8.64 3.65 -3.85
CA LEU A 119 8.87 5.07 -3.55
C LEU A 119 10.15 5.60 -4.22
N ASN A 120 11.25 4.82 -4.19
CA ASN A 120 12.50 5.19 -4.83
C ASN A 120 12.34 5.32 -6.35
N TYR A 121 11.62 4.38 -6.98
CA TYR A 121 11.35 4.43 -8.42
C TYR A 121 10.63 5.73 -8.83
N HIS A 122 9.72 6.22 -7.99
CA HIS A 122 8.98 7.46 -8.22
C HIS A 122 9.63 8.72 -7.59
N ASN A 123 10.82 8.62 -7.00
CA ASN A 123 11.52 9.72 -6.31
C ASN A 123 10.70 10.35 -5.16
N LEU A 124 9.95 9.54 -4.41
CA LEU A 124 9.07 10.00 -3.33
C LEU A 124 9.60 9.73 -1.92
N THR A 125 10.62 8.89 -1.74
CA THR A 125 11.13 8.48 -0.41
C THR A 125 11.48 9.69 0.45
N GLU A 126 12.22 10.65 -0.10
CA GLU A 126 12.65 11.86 0.58
C GLU A 126 11.53 12.91 0.79
N LYS A 127 10.30 12.60 0.40
CA LYS A 127 9.15 13.47 0.59
C LYS A 127 8.40 13.17 1.88
N PHE A 128 8.84 12.15 2.62
CA PHE A 128 8.24 11.73 3.89
C PHE A 128 9.20 11.97 5.06
N ASN A 129 8.65 12.48 6.16
CA ASN A 129 9.39 12.62 7.42
C ASN A 129 9.50 11.27 8.14
N ASN A 130 8.48 10.41 8.00
CA ASN A 130 8.44 9.08 8.60
C ASN A 130 7.77 8.08 7.64
N LEU A 131 8.20 6.83 7.72
CA LEU A 131 7.68 5.72 6.93
C LEU A 131 7.24 4.61 7.88
N PHE A 132 5.97 4.21 7.80
CA PHE A 132 5.41 3.07 8.53
C PHE A 132 5.01 1.99 7.55
N PHE A 133 5.64 0.84 7.68
CA PHE A 133 5.41 -0.33 6.84
C PHE A 133 4.60 -1.38 7.59
N LYS A 134 4.18 -2.41 6.87
CA LYS A 134 3.48 -3.55 7.44
C LYS A 134 4.25 -4.12 8.64
N GLN A 135 3.60 -4.15 9.79
CA GLN A 135 4.07 -4.86 10.96
C GLN A 135 3.28 -6.17 11.11
N ILE A 136 4.00 -7.23 11.43
CA ILE A 136 3.44 -8.53 11.77
C ILE A 136 3.58 -8.65 13.29
N SER A 137 2.46 -8.75 14.01
CA SER A 137 2.50 -9.05 15.45
C SER A 137 2.88 -10.52 15.66
N ASP A 138 3.42 -10.84 16.83
CA ASP A 138 3.80 -12.21 17.22
C ASP A 138 2.63 -13.22 17.15
N ASN A 139 1.39 -12.72 17.14
CA ASN A 139 0.16 -13.51 17.03
C ASN A 139 -0.45 -13.53 15.62
N GLU A 140 0.30 -13.17 14.57
CA GLU A 140 -0.17 -13.06 13.19
C GLU A 140 -1.38 -12.10 12.98
N LYS A 141 -1.74 -11.32 13.98
CA LYS A 141 -2.83 -10.35 13.88
C LYS A 141 -2.35 -9.10 13.15
N ARG A 142 -3.14 -8.68 12.17
CA ARG A 142 -2.95 -7.40 11.48
C ARG A 142 -3.03 -6.27 12.50
N MET A 143 -1.98 -5.47 12.59
CA MET A 143 -1.99 -4.25 13.40
C MET A 143 -2.66 -3.12 12.62
N ASN A 144 -3.46 -2.31 13.30
CA ASN A 144 -4.00 -1.08 12.74
C ASN A 144 -2.86 -0.09 12.48
N LYS A 145 -2.54 0.12 11.21
CA LYS A 145 -1.41 0.95 10.77
C LYS A 145 -1.51 2.40 11.25
N TYR A 146 -2.73 2.96 11.30
CA TYR A 146 -2.96 4.34 11.74
C TYR A 146 -2.78 4.50 13.24
N LYS A 147 -3.34 3.59 14.07
CA LYS A 147 -3.07 3.59 15.51
C LYS A 147 -1.59 3.51 15.82
N ASN A 148 -0.88 2.64 15.12
CA ASN A 148 0.55 2.49 15.31
C ASN A 148 1.30 3.79 14.97
N ALA A 149 0.98 4.42 13.84
CA ALA A 149 1.62 5.67 13.43
C ALA A 149 1.33 6.82 14.43
N LEU A 150 0.07 6.98 14.84
CA LEU A 150 -0.33 8.01 15.82
C LEU A 150 0.39 7.81 17.16
N PHE A 151 0.42 6.59 17.68
CA PHE A 151 1.08 6.25 18.94
C PHE A 151 2.59 6.50 18.85
N SER A 152 3.26 5.97 17.82
CA SER A 152 4.72 6.07 17.66
C SER A 152 5.21 7.51 17.49
N LEU A 153 4.38 8.37 16.91
CA LEU A 153 4.71 9.77 16.66
C LEU A 153 4.09 10.73 17.69
N SER A 154 3.37 10.20 18.68
CA SER A 154 2.64 11.00 19.71
C SER A 154 1.71 12.04 19.07
N LEU A 155 0.99 11.66 18.00
CA LEU A 155 0.12 12.56 17.24
C LEU A 155 -1.32 12.52 17.77
N SER A 156 -1.96 13.70 17.82
CA SER A 156 -3.40 13.82 18.04
C SER A 156 -4.16 13.59 16.74
N ALA A 157 -5.19 12.74 16.77
CA ALA A 157 -6.03 12.45 15.61
C ALA A 157 -6.77 13.68 15.03
N GLN A 158 -6.91 14.75 15.82
CA GLN A 158 -7.63 15.98 15.43
C GLN A 158 -6.93 16.76 14.30
N ASN A 159 -5.60 16.71 14.25
CA ASN A 159 -4.80 17.46 13.28
C ASN A 159 -4.31 16.58 12.13
N ILE A 160 -4.94 15.44 11.94
CA ILE A 160 -4.55 14.46 10.91
C ILE A 160 -5.46 14.59 9.70
N ILE A 161 -4.87 14.51 8.51
CA ILE A 161 -5.56 14.23 7.27
C ILE A 161 -4.98 12.94 6.69
N VAL A 162 -5.84 12.04 6.27
CA VAL A 162 -5.50 10.74 5.70
C VAL A 162 -5.91 10.70 4.23
N PHE A 163 -5.03 10.17 3.38
CA PHE A 163 -5.31 9.81 1.99
C PHE A 163 -5.35 8.28 1.91
N GLU A 164 -6.52 7.72 1.55
CA GLU A 164 -6.77 6.28 1.60
C GLU A 164 -7.85 5.88 0.58
N ASN A 165 -7.72 4.71 -0.04
CA ASN A 165 -8.69 4.21 -1.02
C ASN A 165 -9.47 2.96 -0.55
N GLU A 166 -8.91 2.14 0.33
CA GLU A 166 -9.52 0.87 0.75
C GLU A 166 -10.49 1.05 1.92
N ASN A 167 -11.73 0.55 1.79
CA ASN A 167 -12.76 0.66 2.83
C ASN A 167 -12.30 0.16 4.19
N GLN A 168 -11.64 -1.02 4.24
CA GLN A 168 -11.16 -1.61 5.49
C GLN A 168 -10.09 -0.74 6.16
N GLU A 169 -9.25 -0.06 5.38
CA GLU A 169 -8.21 0.83 5.90
C GLU A 169 -8.83 2.16 6.38
N ILE A 170 -9.90 2.63 5.72
CA ILE A 170 -10.68 3.78 6.18
C ILE A 170 -11.33 3.47 7.53
N GLU A 171 -11.89 2.28 7.72
CA GLU A 171 -12.41 1.83 9.03
C GLU A 171 -11.30 1.81 10.09
N ASP A 172 -10.11 1.37 9.75
CA ASP A 172 -8.95 1.40 10.64
C ASP A 172 -8.55 2.83 11.04
N ALA A 173 -8.63 3.79 10.11
CA ALA A 173 -8.37 5.21 10.40
C ALA A 173 -9.44 5.80 11.34
N LEU A 174 -10.72 5.49 11.11
CA LEU A 174 -11.82 5.87 12.00
C LEU A 174 -11.63 5.26 13.40
N PHE A 175 -11.26 3.99 13.46
CA PHE A 175 -11.00 3.32 14.74
C PHE A 175 -9.76 3.86 15.47
N ALA A 176 -8.83 4.51 14.75
CA ALA A 176 -7.73 5.26 15.35
C ALA A 176 -8.14 6.64 15.88
N GLY A 177 -9.43 7.03 15.74
CA GLY A 177 -9.98 8.31 16.22
C GLY A 177 -9.90 9.45 15.18
N ILE A 178 -9.51 9.17 13.94
CA ILE A 178 -9.46 10.18 12.87
C ILE A 178 -10.88 10.43 12.37
N SER A 179 -11.27 11.70 12.25
CA SER A 179 -12.62 12.06 11.76
C SER A 179 -12.79 11.66 10.30
N ILE A 180 -14.00 11.20 9.93
CA ILE A 180 -14.35 10.89 8.53
C ILE A 180 -14.16 12.11 7.61
N ASN A 181 -14.38 13.32 8.12
CA ASN A 181 -14.17 14.56 7.38
C ASN A 181 -12.69 14.85 7.05
N ASN A 182 -11.77 14.15 7.70
CA ASN A 182 -10.33 14.24 7.52
C ASN A 182 -9.77 13.05 6.73
N ILE A 183 -10.62 12.17 6.21
CA ILE A 183 -10.22 11.05 5.36
C ILE A 183 -10.61 11.37 3.92
N ILE A 184 -9.61 11.50 3.07
CA ILE A 184 -9.79 11.81 1.64
C ILE A 184 -9.64 10.52 0.86
N ARG A 185 -10.70 10.19 0.15
CA ARG A 185 -10.75 9.00 -0.69
C ARG A 185 -10.46 9.37 -2.15
N PHE A 186 -9.66 8.54 -2.80
CA PHE A 186 -9.31 8.63 -4.22
C PHE A 186 -9.66 7.34 -4.96
#